data_8ab9c45402e6f5def71521bf571bda87
#
_entry.id   8ab9c45402e6f5def71521bf571bda87
#
_cell.length_a   1.000
_cell.length_b   1.000
_cell.length_c   1.000
_cell.angle_alpha   90.00
_cell.angle_beta   90.00
_cell.angle_gamma   90.00
#
_symmetry.space_group_name_H-M   'P 1'
#
loop_
_entity.id
_entity.type
_entity.pdbx_description
1 polymer ?
#
loop_
_entity_poly.entity_id
_entity_poly.type
_entity_poly.pdbx_seq_one_letter_code
_entity_poly.pdbx_strand_id
1 'polypeptide(L)'
;MIVKEEFLTKLRRYFGLNLYEVKIWTALLSRGVSTAGELSDIANVPRSRSYDILESLEKKGFVVMKLGKPIKYIAVDPKEVVERVKKNVKKEADEGVKRLEDLKKTDVIQELNSLHTQGVELVEPSDLAGSLKGRHNLYNHLELTIRNAEKTVTIMTTTQGLIRKI
;
A
#
# COMPACT_ATOMS: atom_id res chain seq x y z
N MET A 1 -26.33 8.47 14.48
CA MET A 1 -25.15 8.61 15.36
C MET A 1 -24.10 9.38 14.57
N ILE A 2 -23.71 10.57 15.03
CA ILE A 2 -22.69 11.38 14.35
C ILE A 2 -21.33 10.81 14.75
N VAL A 3 -20.73 10.05 13.86
CA VAL A 3 -19.36 9.54 14.05
C VAL A 3 -18.41 10.72 13.86
N LYS A 4 -17.56 11.01 14.85
CA LYS A 4 -16.59 12.12 14.81
C LYS A 4 -15.63 11.93 13.64
N GLU A 5 -15.28 13.01 12.93
CA GLU A 5 -14.36 12.95 11.79
C GLU A 5 -12.99 12.37 12.15
N GLU A 6 -12.49 12.66 13.35
CA GLU A 6 -11.24 12.07 13.85
C GLU A 6 -11.28 10.53 13.89
N PHE A 7 -12.44 9.95 14.26
CA PHE A 7 -12.60 8.50 14.30
C PHE A 7 -12.62 7.92 12.88
N LEU A 8 -13.33 8.57 11.94
CA LEU A 8 -13.32 8.17 10.53
C LEU A 8 -11.89 8.22 9.94
N THR A 9 -11.12 9.26 10.29
CA THR A 9 -9.73 9.41 9.85
C THR A 9 -8.84 8.30 10.41
N LYS A 10 -9.00 7.91 11.66
CA LYS A 10 -8.30 6.76 12.25
C LYS A 10 -8.63 5.47 11.52
N LEU A 11 -9.91 5.18 11.28
CA LEU A 11 -10.33 3.97 10.56
C LEU A 11 -9.75 3.92 9.14
N ARG A 12 -9.76 5.05 8.42
CA ARG A 12 -9.14 5.14 7.09
C ARG A 12 -7.66 4.74 7.13
N ARG A 13 -6.93 5.26 8.11
CA ARG A 13 -5.50 5.01 8.26
C ARG A 13 -5.18 3.56 8.63
N TYR A 14 -5.94 2.97 9.57
CA TYR A 14 -5.68 1.60 10.03
C TYR A 14 -6.09 0.53 9.03
N PHE A 15 -7.19 0.74 8.32
CA PHE A 15 -7.75 -0.27 7.42
C PHE A 15 -7.49 0.00 5.93
N GLY A 16 -6.81 1.10 5.58
CA GLY A 16 -6.59 1.47 4.19
C GLY A 16 -7.87 1.77 3.41
N LEU A 17 -8.92 2.24 4.11
CA LEU A 17 -10.21 2.54 3.52
C LEU A 17 -10.28 4.00 3.03
N ASN A 18 -11.05 4.24 1.95
CA ASN A 18 -11.40 5.59 1.56
C ASN A 18 -12.53 6.16 2.44
N LEU A 19 -12.83 7.45 2.29
CA LEU A 19 -13.82 8.14 3.13
C LEU A 19 -15.23 7.54 3.00
N TYR A 20 -15.65 7.19 1.79
CA TYR A 20 -16.97 6.64 1.55
C TYR A 20 -17.09 5.21 2.08
N GLU A 21 -16.05 4.40 1.95
CA GLU A 21 -15.99 3.05 2.54
C GLU A 21 -16.18 3.10 4.05
N VAL A 22 -15.45 3.99 4.74
CA VAL A 22 -15.58 4.14 6.19
C VAL A 22 -16.95 4.61 6.59
N LYS A 23 -17.53 5.57 5.87
CA LYS A 23 -18.89 6.07 6.14
C LYS A 23 -19.93 4.98 5.99
N ILE A 24 -19.92 4.21 4.91
CA ILE A 24 -20.87 3.12 4.68
C ILE A 24 -20.67 1.99 5.69
N TRP A 25 -19.42 1.61 5.99
CA TRP A 25 -19.14 0.57 6.96
C TRP A 25 -19.62 0.94 8.37
N THR A 26 -19.34 2.17 8.85
CA THR A 26 -19.79 2.64 10.16
C THR A 26 -21.32 2.77 10.23
N ALA A 27 -21.98 3.18 9.15
CA ALA A 27 -23.43 3.19 9.05
C ALA A 27 -23.99 1.76 9.17
N LEU A 28 -23.37 0.81 8.47
CA LEU A 28 -23.80 -0.59 8.52
C LEU A 28 -23.56 -1.21 9.91
N LEU A 29 -22.43 -0.93 10.56
CA LEU A 29 -22.15 -1.36 11.94
C LEU A 29 -23.23 -0.86 12.91
N SER A 30 -23.73 0.35 12.73
CA SER A 30 -24.77 0.93 13.58
C SER A 30 -26.15 0.29 13.37
N ARG A 31 -26.38 -0.35 12.23
CA ARG A 31 -27.65 -0.98 11.85
C ARG A 31 -27.64 -2.50 11.92
N GLY A 32 -26.46 -3.10 11.80
CA GLY A 32 -26.27 -4.54 11.69
C GLY A 32 -26.59 -5.08 10.30
N VAL A 33 -27.76 -4.80 9.76
CA VAL A 33 -28.23 -5.25 8.43
C VAL A 33 -28.96 -4.11 7.73
N SER A 34 -28.60 -3.83 6.47
CA SER A 34 -29.26 -2.78 5.68
C SER A 34 -29.13 -3.03 4.18
N THR A 35 -29.96 -2.35 3.41
CA THR A 35 -29.85 -2.27 1.94
C THR A 35 -28.86 -1.18 1.52
N ALA A 36 -28.39 -1.22 0.27
CA ALA A 36 -27.51 -0.19 -0.28
C ALA A 36 -28.16 1.22 -0.25
N GLY A 37 -29.46 1.30 -0.52
CA GLY A 37 -30.21 2.56 -0.48
C GLY A 37 -30.26 3.17 0.92
N GLU A 38 -30.60 2.38 1.94
CA GLU A 38 -30.64 2.85 3.33
C GLU A 38 -29.25 3.31 3.79
N LEU A 39 -28.19 2.58 3.42
CA LEU A 39 -26.82 2.95 3.76
C LEU A 39 -26.36 4.24 3.07
N SER A 40 -26.76 4.44 1.81
CA SER A 40 -26.54 5.68 1.07
C SER A 40 -27.08 6.89 1.82
N ASP A 41 -28.34 6.78 2.28
CA ASP A 41 -29.03 7.86 2.98
C ASP A 41 -28.39 8.14 4.36
N ILE A 42 -28.10 7.09 5.14
CA ILE A 42 -27.50 7.20 6.48
C ILE A 42 -26.06 7.74 6.43
N ALA A 43 -25.27 7.25 5.47
CA ALA A 43 -23.86 7.62 5.33
C ALA A 43 -23.65 8.94 4.58
N ASN A 44 -24.72 9.51 4.02
CA ASN A 44 -24.65 10.66 3.11
C ASN A 44 -23.62 10.44 1.98
N VAL A 45 -23.81 9.33 1.26
CA VAL A 45 -23.00 8.91 0.12
C VAL A 45 -23.88 8.82 -1.11
N PRO A 46 -23.44 9.27 -2.30
CA PRO A 46 -24.25 9.17 -3.51
C PRO A 46 -24.70 7.74 -3.78
N ARG A 47 -26.01 7.56 -4.05
CA ARG A 47 -26.64 6.24 -4.26
C ARG A 47 -26.00 5.44 -5.39
N SER A 48 -25.60 6.13 -6.45
CA SER A 48 -24.89 5.52 -7.58
C SER A 48 -23.55 4.88 -7.21
N ARG A 49 -22.88 5.37 -6.15
CA ARG A 49 -21.60 4.85 -5.68
C ARG A 49 -21.73 3.80 -4.58
N SER A 50 -22.90 3.69 -3.95
CA SER A 50 -23.07 2.80 -2.78
C SER A 50 -22.84 1.34 -3.13
N TYR A 51 -23.24 0.91 -4.32
CA TYR A 51 -23.04 -0.47 -4.77
C TYR A 51 -21.55 -0.80 -4.98
N ASP A 52 -20.80 0.06 -5.66
CA ASP A 52 -19.37 -0.12 -5.89
C ASP A 52 -18.58 -0.13 -4.57
N ILE A 53 -18.99 0.74 -3.64
CA ILE A 53 -18.37 0.82 -2.31
C ILE A 53 -18.65 -0.45 -1.50
N LEU A 54 -19.88 -0.95 -1.52
CA LEU A 54 -20.27 -2.17 -0.82
C LEU A 54 -19.59 -3.40 -1.42
N GLU A 55 -19.45 -3.48 -2.75
CA GLU A 55 -18.67 -4.51 -3.41
C GLU A 55 -17.18 -4.45 -3.01
N SER A 56 -16.60 -3.25 -2.94
CA SER A 56 -15.24 -3.06 -2.46
C SER A 56 -15.07 -3.53 -1.00
N LEU A 57 -15.99 -3.16 -0.13
CA LEU A 57 -16.00 -3.59 1.28
C LEU A 57 -16.20 -5.10 1.43
N GLU A 58 -16.99 -5.72 0.57
CA GLU A 58 -17.17 -7.17 0.54
C GLU A 58 -15.86 -7.88 0.13
N LYS A 59 -15.22 -7.43 -0.96
CA LYS A 59 -13.91 -7.95 -1.41
C LYS A 59 -12.82 -7.82 -0.35
N LYS A 60 -12.85 -6.73 0.42
CA LYS A 60 -11.95 -6.50 1.56
C LYS A 60 -12.33 -7.29 2.82
N GLY A 61 -13.51 -7.93 2.85
CA GLY A 61 -13.97 -8.75 3.96
C GLY A 61 -14.63 -8.00 5.12
N PHE A 62 -15.09 -6.76 4.91
CA PHE A 62 -15.75 -5.91 5.91
C PHE A 62 -17.25 -6.17 6.01
N VAL A 63 -17.86 -6.59 4.92
CA VAL A 63 -19.29 -6.84 4.82
C VAL A 63 -19.56 -8.18 4.14
N VAL A 64 -20.76 -8.71 4.36
CA VAL A 64 -21.27 -9.89 3.67
C VAL A 64 -22.57 -9.51 2.98
N MET A 65 -22.67 -9.84 1.69
CA MET A 65 -23.87 -9.66 0.93
C MET A 65 -24.83 -10.84 1.16
N LYS A 66 -26.06 -10.52 1.58
CA LYS A 66 -27.15 -11.49 1.68
C LYS A 66 -28.08 -11.34 0.47
N LEU A 67 -28.06 -12.35 -0.38
CA LEU A 67 -28.96 -12.42 -1.53
C LEU A 67 -30.42 -12.42 -1.10
N GLY A 68 -31.26 -11.67 -1.82
CA GLY A 68 -32.68 -11.56 -1.56
C GLY A 68 -33.31 -10.42 -2.38
N LYS A 69 -34.59 -10.21 -2.19
CA LYS A 69 -35.33 -9.09 -2.78
C LYS A 69 -35.92 -8.25 -1.65
N PRO A 70 -35.30 -7.15 -1.24
CA PRO A 70 -34.05 -6.57 -1.77
C PRO A 70 -32.77 -7.26 -1.26
N ILE A 71 -31.64 -7.03 -1.94
CA ILE A 71 -30.31 -7.43 -1.46
C ILE A 71 -29.99 -6.66 -0.18
N LYS A 72 -29.49 -7.34 0.82
CA LYS A 72 -29.06 -6.76 2.11
C LYS A 72 -27.59 -7.03 2.39
N TYR A 73 -26.97 -6.14 3.13
CA TYR A 73 -25.59 -6.24 3.57
C TYR A 73 -25.55 -6.37 5.08
N ILE A 74 -24.60 -7.17 5.56
CA ILE A 74 -24.39 -7.48 6.98
C ILE A 74 -22.98 -7.06 7.33
N ALA A 75 -22.82 -6.29 8.41
CA ALA A 75 -21.49 -5.96 8.91
C ALA A 75 -20.81 -7.20 9.51
N VAL A 76 -19.56 -7.43 9.16
CA VAL A 76 -18.74 -8.43 9.83
C VAL A 76 -18.28 -7.87 11.17
N ASP A 77 -18.14 -8.75 12.18
CA ASP A 77 -17.63 -8.36 13.50
C ASP A 77 -16.27 -7.64 13.36
N PRO A 78 -16.06 -6.48 14.02
CA PRO A 78 -14.83 -5.72 13.88
C PRO A 78 -13.56 -6.49 14.23
N LYS A 79 -13.60 -7.41 15.18
CA LYS A 79 -12.45 -8.26 15.53
C LYS A 79 -12.12 -9.21 14.38
N GLU A 80 -13.15 -9.80 13.79
CA GLU A 80 -13.01 -10.67 12.63
C GLU A 80 -12.46 -9.89 11.41
N VAL A 81 -12.94 -8.65 11.20
CA VAL A 81 -12.42 -7.76 10.15
C VAL A 81 -10.91 -7.55 10.30
N VAL A 82 -10.42 -7.30 11.52
CA VAL A 82 -8.97 -7.13 11.77
C VAL A 82 -8.20 -8.37 11.30
N GLU A 83 -8.66 -9.57 11.65
CA GLU A 83 -7.96 -10.80 11.25
C GLU A 83 -8.02 -11.04 9.73
N ARG A 84 -9.14 -10.73 9.08
CA ARG A 84 -9.26 -10.80 7.61
C ARG A 84 -8.33 -9.82 6.92
N VAL A 85 -8.27 -8.57 7.38
CA VAL A 85 -7.37 -7.55 6.82
C VAL A 85 -5.92 -7.96 6.99
N LYS A 86 -5.50 -8.42 8.17
CA LYS A 86 -4.15 -8.96 8.40
C LYS A 86 -3.80 -10.06 7.41
N LYS A 87 -4.70 -11.02 7.23
CA LYS A 87 -4.51 -12.13 6.28
C LYS A 87 -4.37 -11.65 4.85
N ASN A 88 -5.22 -10.69 4.42
CA ASN A 88 -5.17 -10.13 3.08
C ASN A 88 -3.88 -9.36 2.82
N VAL A 89 -3.47 -8.49 3.76
CA VAL A 89 -2.20 -7.73 3.65
C VAL A 89 -1.00 -8.69 3.52
N LYS A 90 -0.96 -9.74 4.35
CA LYS A 90 0.09 -10.74 4.25
C LYS A 90 0.09 -11.44 2.88
N LYS A 91 -1.07 -11.88 2.42
CA LYS A 91 -1.23 -12.53 1.13
C LYS A 91 -0.78 -11.63 -0.03
N GLU A 92 -1.21 -10.37 -0.04
CA GLU A 92 -0.81 -9.39 -1.07
C GLU A 92 0.70 -9.13 -1.07
N ALA A 93 1.32 -9.06 0.13
CA ALA A 93 2.77 -8.91 0.27
C ALA A 93 3.51 -10.15 -0.27
N ASP A 94 3.10 -11.35 0.12
CA ASP A 94 3.69 -12.61 -0.33
C ASP A 94 3.57 -12.77 -1.86
N GLU A 95 2.42 -12.46 -2.43
CA GLU A 95 2.19 -12.46 -3.87
C GLU A 95 3.02 -11.39 -4.59
N GLY A 96 3.18 -10.21 -3.97
CA GLY A 96 4.03 -9.13 -4.47
C GLY A 96 5.50 -9.55 -4.53
N VAL A 97 6.01 -10.13 -3.46
CA VAL A 97 7.38 -10.67 -3.40
C VAL A 97 7.59 -11.73 -4.46
N LYS A 98 6.67 -12.68 -4.57
CA LYS A 98 6.76 -13.75 -5.58
C LYS A 98 6.80 -13.20 -7.01
N ARG A 99 5.95 -12.22 -7.34
CA ARG A 99 5.98 -11.58 -8.67
C ARG A 99 7.34 -10.94 -8.97
N LEU A 100 7.96 -10.30 -7.98
CA LEU A 100 9.29 -9.68 -8.13
C LEU A 100 10.41 -10.73 -8.26
N GLU A 101 10.29 -11.85 -7.55
CA GLU A 101 11.24 -12.97 -7.68
C GLU A 101 11.13 -13.64 -9.05
N ASP A 102 9.92 -13.82 -9.54
CA ASP A 102 9.69 -14.39 -10.87
C ASP A 102 10.17 -13.44 -11.97
N LEU A 103 10.01 -12.12 -11.80
CA LEU A 103 10.54 -11.12 -12.73
C LEU A 103 12.05 -11.25 -12.92
N LYS A 104 12.82 -11.55 -11.86
CA LYS A 104 14.28 -11.75 -11.97
C LYS A 104 14.70 -12.87 -12.89
N LYS A 105 13.80 -13.82 -13.18
CA LYS A 105 14.06 -14.98 -14.04
C LYS A 105 13.64 -14.74 -15.50
N THR A 106 13.04 -13.60 -15.78
CA THR A 106 12.52 -13.26 -17.11
C THR A 106 13.53 -12.48 -17.94
N ASP A 107 13.34 -12.48 -19.25
CA ASP A 107 14.04 -11.67 -20.23
C ASP A 107 13.89 -10.16 -19.99
N VAL A 108 12.81 -9.75 -19.33
CA VAL A 108 12.57 -8.33 -18.96
C VAL A 108 13.73 -7.76 -18.15
N ILE A 109 14.31 -8.52 -17.21
CA ILE A 109 15.50 -8.07 -16.46
C ILE A 109 16.73 -7.98 -17.37
N GLN A 110 16.85 -8.85 -18.35
CA GLN A 110 17.96 -8.78 -19.32
C GLN A 110 17.85 -7.54 -20.21
N GLU A 111 16.65 -7.21 -20.67
CA GLU A 111 16.36 -5.98 -21.43
C GLU A 111 16.65 -4.73 -20.59
N LEU A 112 16.21 -4.70 -19.34
CA LEU A 112 16.49 -3.60 -18.42
C LEU A 112 18.00 -3.44 -18.15
N ASN A 113 18.72 -4.54 -17.98
CA ASN A 113 20.19 -4.51 -17.83
C ASN A 113 20.87 -3.99 -19.09
N SER A 114 20.41 -4.40 -20.28
CA SER A 114 20.95 -3.89 -21.55
C SER A 114 20.74 -2.38 -21.69
N LEU A 115 19.55 -1.90 -21.38
CA LEU A 115 19.24 -0.46 -21.37
C LEU A 115 20.09 0.29 -20.35
N HIS A 116 20.28 -0.27 -19.17
CA HIS A 116 21.12 0.33 -18.14
C HIS A 116 22.58 0.43 -18.59
N THR A 117 23.15 -0.64 -19.17
CA THR A 117 24.53 -0.67 -19.67
C THR A 117 24.72 0.37 -20.78
N GLN A 118 23.82 0.41 -21.75
CA GLN A 118 23.86 1.43 -22.82
C GLN A 118 23.76 2.86 -22.26
N GLY A 119 22.91 3.07 -21.25
CA GLY A 119 22.79 4.35 -20.58
C GLY A 119 24.06 4.77 -19.84
N VAL A 120 24.71 3.83 -19.18
CA VAL A 120 25.99 4.09 -18.45
C VAL A 120 27.13 4.44 -19.42
N GLU A 121 27.20 3.82 -20.58
CA GLU A 121 28.20 4.13 -21.62
C GLU A 121 28.07 5.56 -22.18
N LEU A 122 26.89 6.17 -22.08
CA LEU A 122 26.62 7.55 -22.54
C LEU A 122 26.89 8.60 -21.46
N VAL A 123 27.19 8.19 -20.20
CA VAL A 123 27.39 9.11 -19.08
C VAL A 123 28.86 9.62 -19.07
N GLU A 124 28.99 10.93 -19.17
CA GLU A 124 30.30 11.57 -19.00
C GLU A 124 30.79 11.42 -17.54
N PRO A 125 32.11 11.26 -17.30
CA PRO A 125 32.66 11.13 -15.94
C PRO A 125 32.28 12.28 -15.00
N SER A 126 32.03 13.48 -15.53
CA SER A 126 31.59 14.66 -14.80
C SER A 126 30.17 14.48 -14.24
N ASP A 127 29.29 13.73 -14.92
CA ASP A 127 27.90 13.49 -14.52
C ASP A 127 27.81 12.47 -13.39
N LEU A 128 28.86 11.65 -13.20
CA LEU A 128 28.96 10.72 -12.08
C LEU A 128 29.33 11.43 -10.76
N ALA A 129 29.79 12.67 -10.84
CA ALA A 129 30.11 13.49 -9.67
C ALA A 129 28.87 14.30 -9.28
N GLY A 130 28.21 13.95 -8.22
CA GLY A 130 26.98 14.64 -7.80
C GLY A 130 26.66 14.47 -6.32
N SER A 131 25.64 15.19 -5.86
CA SER A 131 25.10 15.06 -4.51
C SER A 131 23.80 14.27 -4.52
N LEU A 132 23.67 13.31 -3.62
CA LEU A 132 22.44 12.55 -3.43
C LEU A 132 21.53 13.25 -2.42
N LYS A 133 20.29 13.52 -2.81
CA LYS A 133 19.28 14.11 -1.94
C LYS A 133 18.49 13.01 -1.21
N GLY A 134 18.44 13.12 0.11
CA GLY A 134 17.66 12.23 0.97
C GLY A 134 18.51 11.10 1.59
N ARG A 135 18.27 10.89 2.91
CA ARG A 135 19.03 9.92 3.71
C ARG A 135 18.88 8.49 3.18
N HIS A 136 17.68 8.09 2.83
CA HIS A 136 17.38 6.74 2.33
C HIS A 136 18.13 6.46 1.02
N ASN A 137 18.11 7.40 0.07
CA ASN A 137 18.81 7.28 -1.19
C ASN A 137 20.33 7.18 -1.00
N LEU A 138 20.89 7.97 -0.06
CA LEU A 138 22.31 7.92 0.27
C LEU A 138 22.70 6.54 0.83
N TYR A 139 21.91 5.98 1.75
CA TYR A 139 22.22 4.67 2.33
C TYR A 139 22.10 3.55 1.32
N ASN A 140 21.08 3.54 0.50
CA ASN A 140 20.91 2.55 -0.57
C ASN A 140 22.08 2.61 -1.57
N HIS A 141 22.51 3.83 -1.94
CA HIS A 141 23.64 4.00 -2.85
C HIS A 141 24.96 3.53 -2.22
N LEU A 142 25.21 3.84 -0.96
CA LEU A 142 26.39 3.36 -0.24
C LEU A 142 26.40 1.83 -0.13
N GLU A 143 25.27 1.23 0.23
CA GLU A 143 25.14 -0.24 0.30
C GLU A 143 25.45 -0.88 -1.06
N LEU A 144 24.88 -0.35 -2.14
CA LEU A 144 25.13 -0.84 -3.48
C LEU A 144 26.60 -0.68 -3.89
N THR A 145 27.20 0.48 -3.61
CA THR A 145 28.60 0.77 -3.91
C THR A 145 29.53 -0.18 -3.17
N ILE A 146 29.29 -0.42 -1.88
CA ILE A 146 30.07 -1.35 -1.07
C ILE A 146 29.93 -2.79 -1.58
N ARG A 147 28.71 -3.19 -1.91
CA ARG A 147 28.41 -4.55 -2.40
C ARG A 147 29.05 -4.85 -3.75
N ASN A 148 29.14 -3.85 -4.64
CA ASN A 148 29.62 -3.99 -6.00
C ASN A 148 31.15 -3.68 -6.11
N ALA A 149 31.79 -3.27 -5.03
CA ALA A 149 33.20 -2.94 -5.05
C ALA A 149 34.06 -4.19 -5.24
N GLU A 150 34.89 -4.18 -6.28
CA GLU A 150 35.81 -5.28 -6.58
C GLU A 150 37.14 -5.21 -5.81
N LYS A 151 37.59 -4.01 -5.42
CA LYS A 151 38.88 -3.80 -4.76
C LYS A 151 38.79 -2.92 -3.52
N THR A 152 38.44 -1.65 -3.69
CA THR A 152 38.45 -0.67 -2.59
C THR A 152 37.27 0.29 -2.68
N VAL A 153 36.78 0.69 -1.52
CA VAL A 153 35.83 1.79 -1.34
C VAL A 153 36.46 2.80 -0.40
N THR A 154 36.54 4.04 -0.83
CA THR A 154 37.06 5.14 0.00
C THR A 154 35.92 6.05 0.38
N ILE A 155 35.68 6.22 1.69
CA ILE A 155 34.62 7.05 2.22
C ILE A 155 35.24 8.21 3.03
N MET A 156 35.00 9.44 2.59
CA MET A 156 35.36 10.61 3.38
C MET A 156 34.08 11.11 4.11
N THR A 157 34.15 11.16 5.44
CA THR A 157 33.04 11.56 6.28
C THR A 157 33.50 12.24 7.56
N THR A 158 32.58 12.93 8.25
CA THR A 158 32.85 13.48 9.57
C THR A 158 32.73 12.40 10.64
N THR A 159 33.34 12.61 11.83
CA THR A 159 33.25 11.71 12.97
C THR A 159 31.77 11.43 13.35
N GLN A 160 30.91 12.45 13.32
CA GLN A 160 29.49 12.28 13.56
C GLN A 160 28.77 11.50 12.45
N GLY A 161 29.24 11.61 11.21
CA GLY A 161 28.74 10.85 10.08
C GLY A 161 29.10 9.36 10.18
N LEU A 162 30.26 9.04 10.75
CA LEU A 162 30.69 7.66 10.98
C LEU A 162 29.85 6.99 12.09
N ILE A 163 29.70 7.63 13.23
CA ILE A 163 28.96 7.10 14.39
C ILE A 163 27.47 6.81 14.06
N ARG A 164 26.89 7.54 13.11
CA ARG A 164 25.49 7.33 12.70
C ARG A 164 25.30 6.20 11.68
N LYS A 165 26.38 5.57 11.23
CA LYS A 165 26.35 4.54 10.18
C LYS A 165 26.76 3.15 10.70
N ILE A 166 27.19 3.07 11.94
CA ILE A 166 27.42 1.86 12.70
C ILE A 166 26.19 1.59 13.58
#